data_6c6885d38fa98d12b05e88bb53ce971c
#
_entry.id   6c6885d38fa98d12b05e88bb53ce971c
#
_cell.length_a   1.000
_cell.length_b   1.000
_cell.length_c   1.000
_cell.angle_alpha   90.00
_cell.angle_beta   90.00
_cell.angle_gamma   90.00
#
_symmetry.space_group_name_H-M   'P 1'
#
loop_
_entity.id
_entity.type
_entity.pdbx_description
1 polymer ?
#
loop_
_entity_poly.entity_id
_entity_poly.type
_entity_poly.pdbx_seq_one_letter_code
_entity_poly.pdbx_strand_id
1 'polypeptide(L)'
;LTIMDSIRVSIIQTDIVWENKQENLRLLHEKLQSLRGTTEIVVLPEMFSTGFSMQSQTLAEPNSGKTISTLKQWASLFQLAICGSYIATDNGQFYNRAFFLTPEGEYYFYDKRHLFRMGREAEHFSAGNKRIIIPYHGWNICLLVCYDLRFPVWSRNVKNEYDLLIYVANWPIPRRLAWDALLRARALENQCYVCGVNRTGMDGYHLKYNGGSKIYSAFGEEITS
;
A
#
# COMPACT_ATOMS: atom_id res chain seq x y z
N LEU A 1 -10.80 19.76 -14.35
CA LEU A 1 -9.76 18.80 -13.92
C LEU A 1 -8.42 19.37 -14.34
N THR A 2 -7.61 19.82 -13.39
CA THR A 2 -6.23 20.25 -13.65
C THR A 2 -5.41 19.00 -13.90
N ILE A 3 -4.95 18.81 -15.13
CA ILE A 3 -3.98 17.75 -15.45
C ILE A 3 -2.65 18.23 -14.87
N MET A 4 -2.08 17.49 -13.94
CA MET A 4 -0.77 17.78 -13.37
C MET A 4 0.29 17.05 -14.20
N ASP A 5 1.29 17.78 -14.69
CA ASP A 5 2.43 17.19 -15.41
C ASP A 5 3.32 16.35 -14.49
N SER A 6 3.21 16.54 -13.18
CA SER A 6 3.94 15.79 -12.16
C SER A 6 3.06 15.59 -10.93
N ILE A 7 3.33 14.51 -10.18
CA ILE A 7 2.68 14.21 -8.91
C ILE A 7 3.75 13.86 -7.86
N ARG A 8 3.65 14.47 -6.69
CA ARG A 8 4.59 14.20 -5.57
C ARG A 8 4.04 13.07 -4.72
N VAL A 9 4.86 12.05 -4.53
CA VAL A 9 4.53 10.86 -3.74
C VAL A 9 5.50 10.76 -2.57
N SER A 10 4.98 10.72 -1.35
CA SER A 10 5.77 10.49 -0.14
C SER A 10 5.57 9.07 0.38
N ILE A 11 6.67 8.44 0.72
CA ILE A 11 6.73 7.10 1.27
C ILE A 11 6.86 7.19 2.79
N ILE A 12 6.00 6.50 3.52
CA ILE A 12 6.16 6.30 4.97
C ILE A 12 6.72 4.91 5.22
N GLN A 13 8.04 4.82 5.28
CA GLN A 13 8.76 3.62 5.72
C GLN A 13 8.87 3.66 7.24
N THR A 14 8.11 2.83 7.93
CA THR A 14 7.99 2.89 9.39
C THR A 14 8.09 1.52 10.04
N ASP A 15 8.49 1.49 11.30
CA ASP A 15 8.26 0.35 12.17
C ASP A 15 6.79 0.34 12.59
N ILE A 16 6.12 -0.79 12.40
CA ILE A 16 4.71 -0.96 12.76
C ILE A 16 4.65 -1.60 14.15
N VAL A 17 4.00 -0.90 15.08
CA VAL A 17 3.76 -1.46 16.41
C VAL A 17 2.78 -2.62 16.28
N TRP A 18 3.24 -3.82 16.68
CA TRP A 18 2.51 -5.06 16.46
C TRP A 18 1.12 -5.05 17.09
N GLU A 19 0.09 -5.27 16.27
CA GLU A 19 -1.33 -5.37 16.63
C GLU A 19 -1.88 -4.18 17.44
N ASN A 20 -1.22 -3.02 17.40
CA ASN A 20 -1.61 -1.82 18.14
C ASN A 20 -2.09 -0.70 17.21
N LYS A 21 -3.35 -0.79 16.77
CA LYS A 21 -3.95 0.18 15.85
C LYS A 21 -3.92 1.61 16.38
N GLN A 22 -4.16 1.79 17.69
CA GLN A 22 -4.23 3.13 18.28
C GLN A 22 -2.86 3.82 18.21
N GLU A 23 -1.78 3.11 18.55
CA GLU A 23 -0.45 3.69 18.50
C GLU A 23 0.02 3.92 17.07
N ASN A 24 -0.25 2.99 16.15
CA ASN A 24 0.09 3.17 14.74
C ASN A 24 -0.65 4.37 14.12
N LEU A 25 -1.91 4.58 14.45
CA LEU A 25 -2.65 5.78 14.02
C LEU A 25 -2.08 7.05 14.64
N ARG A 26 -1.74 7.04 15.93
CA ARG A 26 -1.12 8.20 16.60
C ARG A 26 0.19 8.62 15.92
N LEU A 27 1.07 7.66 15.68
CA LEU A 27 2.36 7.90 14.99
C LEU A 27 2.15 8.38 13.54
N LEU A 28 1.15 7.84 12.85
CA LEU A 28 0.83 8.26 11.49
C LEU A 28 0.32 9.70 11.45
N HIS A 29 -0.53 10.10 12.40
CA HIS A 29 -1.07 11.47 12.45
C HIS A 29 0.04 12.53 12.47
N GLU A 30 1.07 12.34 13.29
CA GLU A 30 2.21 13.25 13.39
C GLU A 30 2.94 13.37 12.03
N LYS A 31 3.14 12.25 11.34
CA LYS A 31 3.78 12.22 10.01
C LYS A 31 2.93 12.92 8.95
N LEU A 32 1.62 12.65 8.90
CA LEU A 32 0.72 13.29 7.94
C LEU A 32 0.65 14.81 8.14
N GLN A 33 0.64 15.26 9.39
CA GLN A 33 0.65 16.68 9.71
C GLN A 33 1.91 17.36 9.15
N SER A 34 3.08 16.73 9.24
CA SER A 34 4.34 17.27 8.72
C SER A 34 4.41 17.28 7.18
N LEU A 35 3.63 16.42 6.52
CA LEU A 35 3.61 16.30 5.06
C LEU A 35 2.58 17.21 4.37
N ARG A 36 1.74 17.91 5.14
CA ARG A 36 0.72 18.81 4.59
C ARG A 36 1.36 19.86 3.67
N GLY A 37 0.84 19.97 2.44
CA GLY A 37 1.32 20.93 1.44
C GLY A 37 2.63 20.55 0.76
N THR A 38 3.28 19.46 1.13
CA THR A 38 4.56 19.02 0.53
C THR A 38 4.40 17.91 -0.50
N THR A 39 3.28 17.18 -0.49
CA THR A 39 3.03 16.02 -1.33
C THR A 39 1.54 15.89 -1.67
N GLU A 40 1.20 15.18 -2.73
CA GLU A 40 -0.18 14.86 -3.11
C GLU A 40 -0.62 13.47 -2.62
N ILE A 41 0.30 12.50 -2.61
CA ILE A 41 0.01 11.12 -2.20
C ILE A 41 0.97 10.69 -1.09
N VAL A 42 0.41 10.08 -0.04
CA VAL A 42 1.18 9.42 1.02
C VAL A 42 0.92 7.93 0.95
N VAL A 43 1.99 7.12 0.85
CA VAL A 43 1.90 5.66 0.75
C VAL A 43 2.42 5.01 2.02
N LEU A 44 1.57 4.19 2.64
CA LEU A 44 1.82 3.44 3.86
C LEU A 44 2.16 1.98 3.53
N PRO A 45 2.82 1.24 4.44
CA PRO A 45 3.03 -0.20 4.28
C PRO A 45 1.73 -1.02 4.27
N GLU A 46 1.85 -2.29 3.87
CA GLU A 46 0.79 -3.31 4.03
C GLU A 46 0.42 -3.46 5.51
N MET A 47 -0.90 -3.59 5.79
CA MET A 47 -1.43 -3.73 7.15
C MET A 47 -0.80 -2.73 8.14
N PHE A 48 -0.76 -1.47 7.75
CA PHE A 48 -0.02 -0.39 8.43
C PHE A 48 -0.43 -0.20 9.89
N SER A 49 -1.64 -0.57 10.24
CA SER A 49 -2.21 -0.37 11.58
C SER A 49 -1.98 -1.55 12.53
N THR A 50 -1.60 -2.73 12.00
CA THR A 50 -1.51 -3.97 12.80
C THR A 50 -0.19 -4.73 12.61
N GLY A 51 0.50 -4.53 11.48
CA GLY A 51 1.48 -5.48 10.97
C GLY A 51 0.80 -6.68 10.30
N PHE A 52 1.61 -7.54 9.68
CA PHE A 52 1.14 -8.71 8.93
C PHE A 52 0.70 -9.83 9.89
N SER A 53 -0.42 -9.58 10.59
CA SER A 53 -1.00 -10.50 11.59
C SER A 53 -2.06 -11.40 10.95
N MET A 54 -2.11 -12.64 11.42
CA MET A 54 -3.14 -13.62 11.04
C MET A 54 -4.36 -13.59 11.96
N GLN A 55 -4.44 -12.64 12.90
CA GLN A 55 -5.58 -12.47 13.83
C GLN A 55 -6.75 -11.73 13.16
N SER A 56 -7.22 -12.25 12.01
CA SER A 56 -8.26 -11.60 11.21
C SER A 56 -9.55 -11.38 11.98
N GLN A 57 -10.00 -12.36 12.78
CA GLN A 57 -11.26 -12.27 13.54
C GLN A 57 -11.28 -11.14 14.57
N THR A 58 -10.14 -10.83 15.18
CA THR A 58 -10.05 -9.81 16.24
C THR A 58 -9.63 -8.44 15.72
N LEU A 59 -8.90 -8.40 14.60
CA LEU A 59 -8.30 -7.17 14.08
C LEU A 59 -9.06 -6.58 12.89
N ALA A 60 -9.95 -7.35 12.23
CA ALA A 60 -10.62 -6.84 11.04
C ALA A 60 -11.62 -5.72 11.36
N GLU A 61 -11.70 -4.76 10.45
CA GLU A 61 -12.67 -3.68 10.47
C GLU A 61 -13.40 -3.57 9.13
N PRO A 62 -14.67 -3.20 9.10
CA PRO A 62 -15.34 -2.86 7.85
C PRO A 62 -14.79 -1.54 7.27
N ASN A 63 -15.15 -1.21 6.01
CA ASN A 63 -14.75 0.06 5.38
C ASN A 63 -15.31 1.29 6.14
N SER A 64 -16.33 1.12 6.98
CA SER A 64 -16.88 2.13 7.90
C SER A 64 -16.22 2.12 9.28
N GLY A 65 -15.27 1.22 9.51
CA GLY A 65 -14.59 1.07 10.80
C GLY A 65 -13.69 2.26 11.15
N LYS A 66 -13.22 2.26 12.40
CA LYS A 66 -12.45 3.39 12.97
C LYS A 66 -11.21 3.75 12.15
N THR A 67 -10.44 2.75 11.71
CA THR A 67 -9.21 2.99 10.96
C THR A 67 -9.49 3.77 9.68
N ILE A 68 -10.36 3.27 8.81
CA ILE A 68 -10.67 3.92 7.53
C ILE A 68 -11.40 5.25 7.73
N SER A 69 -12.35 5.33 8.66
CA SER A 69 -13.05 6.60 8.97
C SER A 69 -12.09 7.68 9.44
N THR A 70 -11.11 7.34 10.27
CA THR A 70 -10.07 8.28 10.72
C THR A 70 -9.19 8.73 9.54
N LEU A 71 -8.76 7.81 8.68
CA LEU A 71 -7.94 8.16 7.51
C LEU A 71 -8.69 9.05 6.51
N LYS A 72 -9.99 8.83 6.30
CA LYS A 72 -10.83 9.72 5.48
C LYS A 72 -10.86 11.15 6.01
N GLN A 73 -11.04 11.29 7.33
CA GLN A 73 -10.99 12.61 7.97
C GLN A 73 -9.61 13.27 7.80
N TRP A 74 -8.53 12.52 7.95
CA TRP A 74 -7.18 13.04 7.79
C TRP A 74 -6.83 13.37 6.34
N ALA A 75 -7.28 12.58 5.38
CA ALA A 75 -7.13 12.89 3.96
C ALA A 75 -7.71 14.28 3.64
N SER A 76 -8.93 14.54 4.10
CA SER A 76 -9.57 15.86 3.97
C SER A 76 -8.86 16.94 4.77
N LEU A 77 -8.53 16.69 6.05
CA LEU A 77 -7.91 17.66 6.95
C LEU A 77 -6.53 18.12 6.46
N PHE A 78 -5.71 17.19 6.02
CA PHE A 78 -4.34 17.47 5.57
C PHE A 78 -4.22 17.71 4.07
N GLN A 79 -5.32 17.55 3.31
CA GLN A 79 -5.35 17.68 1.84
C GLN A 79 -4.34 16.75 1.16
N LEU A 80 -4.35 15.46 1.56
CA LEU A 80 -3.47 14.40 1.08
C LEU A 80 -4.30 13.19 0.64
N ALA A 81 -3.97 12.58 -0.49
CA ALA A 81 -4.42 11.21 -0.76
C ALA A 81 -3.59 10.24 0.11
N ILE A 82 -4.26 9.30 0.77
CA ILE A 82 -3.62 8.32 1.66
C ILE A 82 -3.88 6.92 1.12
N CYS A 83 -2.81 6.14 0.95
CA CYS A 83 -2.87 4.78 0.40
C CYS A 83 -2.07 3.81 1.28
N GLY A 84 -2.54 2.59 1.39
CA GLY A 84 -1.95 1.53 2.20
C GLY A 84 -2.82 0.29 2.18
N SER A 85 -2.65 -0.62 3.15
CA SER A 85 -3.63 -1.70 3.37
C SER A 85 -3.91 -1.94 4.85
N TYR A 86 -5.01 -2.62 5.12
CA TYR A 86 -5.46 -2.96 6.47
C TYR A 86 -6.18 -4.30 6.47
N ILE A 87 -6.43 -4.86 7.66
CA ILE A 87 -7.23 -6.07 7.82
C ILE A 87 -8.70 -5.69 7.78
N ALA A 88 -9.37 -6.06 6.69
CA ALA A 88 -10.77 -5.72 6.44
C ALA A 88 -11.70 -6.90 6.70
N THR A 89 -12.95 -6.59 7.05
CA THR A 89 -14.07 -7.56 7.02
C THR A 89 -15.18 -7.04 6.12
N ASP A 90 -15.76 -7.95 5.35
CA ASP A 90 -16.90 -7.68 4.47
C ASP A 90 -17.72 -8.96 4.26
N ASN A 91 -19.01 -8.90 4.51
CA ASN A 91 -19.93 -10.05 4.38
C ASN A 91 -19.44 -11.33 5.07
N GLY A 92 -18.85 -11.21 6.27
CA GLY A 92 -18.34 -12.35 7.04
C GLY A 92 -17.01 -12.94 6.53
N GLN A 93 -16.39 -12.34 5.53
CA GLN A 93 -15.08 -12.69 5.01
C GLN A 93 -14.03 -11.67 5.50
N PHE A 94 -12.76 -12.10 5.52
CA PHE A 94 -11.64 -11.24 5.89
C PHE A 94 -10.72 -11.04 4.69
N TYR A 95 -10.19 -9.83 4.56
CA TYR A 95 -9.34 -9.44 3.43
C TYR A 95 -8.12 -8.64 3.89
N ASN A 96 -7.01 -8.84 3.21
CA ASN A 96 -5.92 -7.87 3.18
C ASN A 96 -6.31 -6.83 2.13
N ARG A 97 -6.94 -5.75 2.59
CA ARG A 97 -7.58 -4.75 1.72
C ARG A 97 -6.73 -3.50 1.60
N ALA A 98 -6.27 -3.23 0.39
CA ALA A 98 -5.64 -1.95 0.08
C ALA A 98 -6.72 -0.87 -0.10
N PHE A 99 -6.34 0.35 0.22
CA PHE A 99 -7.18 1.54 0.08
C PHE A 99 -6.43 2.68 -0.58
N PHE A 100 -7.16 3.53 -1.29
CA PHE A 100 -6.72 4.83 -1.77
C PHE A 100 -7.83 5.82 -1.46
N LEU A 101 -7.55 6.77 -0.56
CA LEU A 101 -8.53 7.70 -0.01
C LEU A 101 -8.12 9.10 -0.40
N THR A 102 -8.95 9.79 -1.19
CA THR A 102 -8.65 11.15 -1.65
C THR A 102 -9.20 12.21 -0.72
N PRO A 103 -8.59 13.40 -0.68
CA PRO A 103 -9.12 14.54 0.11
C PRO A 103 -10.48 15.02 -0.38
N GLU A 104 -10.82 14.78 -1.66
CA GLU A 104 -12.10 15.13 -2.27
C GLU A 104 -13.25 14.19 -1.89
N GLY A 105 -12.94 13.07 -1.22
CA GLY A 105 -13.93 12.11 -0.75
C GLY A 105 -14.18 10.93 -1.69
N GLU A 106 -13.30 10.70 -2.64
CA GLU A 106 -13.30 9.49 -3.46
C GLU A 106 -12.49 8.40 -2.79
N TYR A 107 -13.04 7.17 -2.72
CA TYR A 107 -12.45 6.06 -1.98
C TYR A 107 -12.44 4.80 -2.81
N TYR A 108 -11.26 4.21 -2.96
CA TYR A 108 -11.03 3.01 -3.76
C TYR A 108 -10.46 1.91 -2.88
N PHE A 109 -10.92 0.66 -3.11
CA PHE A 109 -10.47 -0.50 -2.35
C PHE A 109 -10.10 -1.65 -3.28
N TYR A 110 -9.02 -2.34 -2.92
CA TYR A 110 -8.51 -3.50 -3.63
C TYR A 110 -8.22 -4.62 -2.64
N ASP A 111 -8.80 -5.80 -2.83
CA ASP A 111 -8.49 -6.98 -2.04
C ASP A 111 -7.34 -7.75 -2.68
N LYS A 112 -6.30 -8.01 -1.90
CA LYS A 112 -5.09 -8.71 -2.33
C LYS A 112 -5.44 -10.00 -3.08
N ARG A 113 -4.92 -10.13 -4.29
CA ARG A 113 -5.17 -11.29 -5.14
C ARG A 113 -4.37 -12.50 -4.73
N HIS A 114 -3.06 -12.32 -4.49
CA HIS A 114 -2.13 -13.42 -4.21
C HIS A 114 -1.77 -13.45 -2.73
N LEU A 115 -2.43 -14.33 -2.00
CA LEU A 115 -2.18 -14.51 -0.57
C LEU A 115 -0.87 -15.28 -0.35
N PHE A 116 -0.10 -14.86 0.66
CA PHE A 116 1.20 -15.43 0.97
C PHE A 116 1.05 -16.76 1.73
N ARG A 117 1.09 -17.88 1.00
CA ARG A 117 0.86 -19.23 1.56
C ARG A 117 1.87 -19.61 2.65
N MET A 118 3.15 -19.25 2.48
CA MET A 118 4.18 -19.55 3.47
C MET A 118 3.94 -18.83 4.80
N GLY A 119 3.21 -17.71 4.79
CA GLY A 119 2.75 -16.99 5.98
C GLY A 119 1.36 -17.42 6.44
N ARG A 120 0.79 -18.49 5.87
CA ARG A 120 -0.55 -19.00 6.17
C ARG A 120 -1.67 -17.99 5.92
N GLU A 121 -1.43 -16.94 5.14
CA GLU A 121 -2.39 -15.88 4.87
C GLU A 121 -3.70 -16.44 4.30
N ALA A 122 -3.63 -17.44 3.42
CA ALA A 122 -4.79 -18.07 2.79
C ALA A 122 -5.69 -18.87 3.77
N GLU A 123 -5.23 -19.14 4.99
CA GLU A 123 -6.04 -19.79 6.03
C GLU A 123 -6.90 -18.78 6.80
N HIS A 124 -6.56 -17.49 6.73
CA HIS A 124 -7.16 -16.43 7.53
C HIS A 124 -7.85 -15.34 6.70
N PHE A 125 -7.51 -15.24 5.41
CA PHE A 125 -8.00 -14.22 4.50
C PHE A 125 -8.51 -14.81 3.20
N SER A 126 -9.47 -14.13 2.59
CA SER A 126 -9.98 -14.43 1.25
C SER A 126 -9.22 -13.63 0.20
N ALA A 127 -8.96 -14.25 -0.95
CA ALA A 127 -8.33 -13.56 -2.08
C ALA A 127 -9.34 -12.70 -2.84
N GLY A 128 -8.90 -11.51 -3.27
CA GLY A 128 -9.62 -10.70 -4.23
C GLY A 128 -9.57 -11.29 -5.65
N ASN A 129 -10.40 -10.77 -6.54
CA ASN A 129 -10.49 -11.21 -7.93
C ASN A 129 -10.56 -10.07 -8.95
N LYS A 130 -10.50 -8.82 -8.49
CA LYS A 130 -10.57 -7.63 -9.34
C LYS A 130 -9.37 -6.73 -9.10
N ARG A 131 -8.70 -6.32 -10.17
CA ARG A 131 -7.73 -5.25 -10.17
C ARG A 131 -8.47 -3.94 -10.42
N ILE A 132 -8.01 -2.86 -9.79
CA ILE A 132 -8.59 -1.53 -9.94
C ILE A 132 -7.56 -0.58 -10.55
N ILE A 133 -8.04 0.36 -11.34
CA ILE A 133 -7.28 1.52 -11.82
C ILE A 133 -7.94 2.77 -11.23
N ILE A 134 -7.16 3.59 -10.58
CA ILE A 134 -7.59 4.75 -9.82
C ILE A 134 -7.18 6.01 -10.57
N PRO A 135 -8.13 6.79 -11.10
CA PRO A 135 -7.82 8.09 -11.68
C PRO A 135 -7.60 9.11 -10.55
N TYR A 136 -6.45 9.78 -10.56
CA TYR A 136 -6.13 10.81 -9.58
C TYR A 136 -5.25 11.91 -10.19
N HIS A 137 -5.72 13.16 -10.21
CA HIS A 137 -5.02 14.34 -10.75
C HIS A 137 -4.44 14.16 -12.16
N GLY A 138 -5.14 13.42 -13.03
CA GLY A 138 -4.69 13.15 -14.39
C GLY A 138 -3.77 11.93 -14.54
N TRP A 139 -3.43 11.28 -13.45
CA TRP A 139 -2.68 10.02 -13.40
C TRP A 139 -3.62 8.83 -13.21
N ASN A 140 -3.29 7.71 -13.83
CA ASN A 140 -3.94 6.43 -13.58
C ASN A 140 -3.05 5.56 -12.69
N ILE A 141 -3.56 5.14 -11.55
CA ILE A 141 -2.79 4.43 -10.51
C ILE A 141 -3.31 3.01 -10.37
N CYS A 142 -2.42 2.03 -10.44
CA CYS A 142 -2.70 0.64 -10.07
C CYS A 142 -2.13 0.37 -8.67
N LEU A 143 -2.96 -0.14 -7.76
CA LEU A 143 -2.58 -0.42 -6.37
C LEU A 143 -2.62 -1.93 -6.12
N LEU A 144 -1.49 -2.50 -5.74
CA LEU A 144 -1.30 -3.92 -5.45
C LEU A 144 -0.63 -4.12 -4.08
N VAL A 145 -0.65 -5.37 -3.58
CA VAL A 145 -0.21 -5.66 -2.21
C VAL A 145 0.85 -6.76 -2.21
N CYS A 146 2.04 -6.42 -1.74
CA CYS A 146 3.13 -7.30 -1.30
C CYS A 146 3.38 -8.50 -2.25
N TYR A 147 2.86 -9.68 -1.94
CA TYR A 147 3.09 -10.90 -2.70
C TYR A 147 2.59 -10.85 -4.14
N ASP A 148 1.65 -9.93 -4.47
CA ASP A 148 1.25 -9.64 -5.85
C ASP A 148 2.45 -9.27 -6.74
N LEU A 149 3.51 -8.70 -6.15
CA LEU A 149 4.76 -8.35 -6.84
C LEU A 149 5.40 -9.54 -7.57
N ARG A 150 5.21 -10.77 -7.08
CA ARG A 150 5.75 -11.97 -7.70
C ARG A 150 4.98 -12.46 -8.92
N PHE A 151 3.88 -11.83 -9.27
CA PHE A 151 2.96 -12.28 -10.31
C PHE A 151 2.86 -11.24 -11.45
N PRO A 152 3.77 -11.30 -12.45
CA PRO A 152 3.85 -10.30 -13.51
C PRO A 152 2.58 -10.23 -14.37
N VAL A 153 1.88 -11.34 -14.57
CA VAL A 153 0.64 -11.37 -15.35
C VAL A 153 -0.45 -10.51 -14.69
N TRP A 154 -0.52 -10.51 -13.35
CA TRP A 154 -1.50 -9.71 -12.62
C TRP A 154 -1.22 -8.19 -12.68
N SER A 155 0.04 -7.81 -12.73
CA SER A 155 0.47 -6.41 -12.82
C SER A 155 0.66 -5.92 -14.26
N ARG A 156 0.41 -6.74 -15.29
CA ARG A 156 0.62 -6.34 -16.68
C ARG A 156 -0.18 -5.06 -17.01
N ASN A 157 0.54 -4.06 -17.54
CA ASN A 157 -0.05 -2.80 -18.01
C ASN A 157 -0.66 -3.00 -19.41
N VAL A 158 -1.90 -3.48 -19.43
CA VAL A 158 -2.61 -3.78 -20.69
C VAL A 158 -3.10 -2.47 -21.32
N LYS A 159 -2.70 -2.19 -22.56
CA LYS A 159 -3.09 -0.99 -23.31
C LYS A 159 -2.74 0.33 -22.58
N ASN A 160 -1.67 0.33 -21.79
CA ASN A 160 -1.23 1.50 -21.00
C ASN A 160 -2.34 2.04 -20.08
N GLU A 161 -3.02 1.16 -19.38
CA GLU A 161 -4.16 1.52 -18.53
C GLU A 161 -3.78 2.26 -17.24
N TYR A 162 -2.48 2.24 -16.85
CA TYR A 162 -1.98 2.96 -15.69
C TYR A 162 -0.58 3.57 -15.92
N ASP A 163 -0.27 4.63 -15.19
CA ASP A 163 0.97 5.39 -15.25
C ASP A 163 1.87 5.11 -14.05
N LEU A 164 1.26 4.83 -12.89
CA LEU A 164 1.93 4.55 -11.61
C LEU A 164 1.41 3.23 -11.02
N LEU A 165 2.34 2.34 -10.71
CA LEU A 165 2.08 1.08 -10.01
C LEU A 165 2.60 1.16 -8.58
N ILE A 166 1.73 0.99 -7.58
CA ILE A 166 2.07 1.04 -6.16
C ILE A 166 1.99 -0.36 -5.56
N TYR A 167 3.05 -0.77 -4.84
CA TYR A 167 3.07 -1.95 -3.99
C TYR A 167 3.28 -1.55 -2.53
N VAL A 168 2.35 -1.93 -1.66
CA VAL A 168 2.47 -1.79 -0.21
C VAL A 168 2.82 -3.13 0.41
N ALA A 169 3.80 -3.19 1.33
CA ALA A 169 4.36 -4.47 1.75
C ALA A 169 4.81 -4.55 3.22
N ASN A 170 4.81 -5.81 3.72
CA ASN A 170 5.64 -6.32 4.81
C ASN A 170 6.57 -7.38 4.19
N TRP A 171 7.72 -6.94 3.66
CA TRP A 171 8.66 -7.79 2.92
C TRP A 171 9.95 -7.99 3.72
N PRO A 172 10.19 -9.18 4.29
CA PRO A 172 11.25 -9.38 5.26
C PRO A 172 12.65 -9.50 4.62
N ILE A 173 13.68 -9.25 5.43
CA ILE A 173 15.09 -9.23 5.03
C ILE A 173 15.51 -10.43 4.19
N PRO A 174 15.19 -11.70 4.53
CA PRO A 174 15.65 -12.85 3.75
C PRO A 174 15.19 -12.86 2.28
N ARG A 175 14.19 -12.07 1.93
CA ARG A 175 13.63 -11.98 0.57
C ARG A 175 13.94 -10.64 -0.10
N ARG A 176 14.77 -9.79 0.50
CA ARG A 176 15.06 -8.44 0.03
C ARG A 176 15.53 -8.37 -1.43
N LEU A 177 16.39 -9.31 -1.85
CA LEU A 177 16.86 -9.37 -3.23
C LEU A 177 15.70 -9.45 -4.24
N ALA A 178 14.69 -10.26 -3.93
CA ALA A 178 13.51 -10.38 -4.80
C ALA A 178 12.69 -9.08 -4.84
N TRP A 179 12.55 -8.38 -3.71
CA TRP A 179 11.90 -7.08 -3.63
C TRP A 179 12.55 -6.06 -4.54
N ASP A 180 13.85 -5.86 -4.40
CA ASP A 180 14.61 -4.90 -5.19
C ASP A 180 14.59 -5.22 -6.70
N ALA A 181 14.81 -6.48 -7.06
CA ALA A 181 14.83 -6.91 -8.47
C ALA A 181 13.45 -6.79 -9.13
N LEU A 182 12.39 -7.23 -8.45
CA LEU A 182 11.06 -7.28 -9.04
C LEU A 182 10.41 -5.90 -9.16
N LEU A 183 10.61 -4.99 -8.21
CA LEU A 183 10.10 -3.61 -8.35
C LEU A 183 10.66 -2.94 -9.60
N ARG A 184 11.98 -3.03 -9.83
CA ARG A 184 12.62 -2.49 -11.03
C ARG A 184 12.13 -3.18 -12.30
N ALA A 185 11.98 -4.51 -12.26
CA ALA A 185 11.47 -5.27 -13.40
C ALA A 185 10.06 -4.84 -13.79
N ARG A 186 9.18 -4.58 -12.79
CA ARG A 186 7.82 -4.08 -13.06
C ARG A 186 7.81 -2.72 -13.75
N ALA A 187 8.73 -1.81 -13.38
CA ALA A 187 8.86 -0.53 -14.03
C ALA A 187 9.27 -0.68 -15.51
N LEU A 188 10.31 -1.48 -15.76
CA LEU A 188 10.85 -1.70 -17.09
C LEU A 188 9.87 -2.43 -18.02
N GLU A 189 9.27 -3.53 -17.58
CA GLU A 189 8.38 -4.35 -18.41
C GLU A 189 7.03 -3.69 -18.72
N ASN A 190 6.55 -2.81 -17.83
CA ASN A 190 5.27 -2.12 -17.96
C ASN A 190 5.42 -0.68 -18.45
N GLN A 191 6.67 -0.17 -18.56
CA GLN A 191 6.97 1.20 -18.96
C GLN A 191 6.17 2.23 -18.13
N CYS A 192 6.17 2.06 -16.82
CA CYS A 192 5.45 2.89 -15.86
C CYS A 192 6.32 3.25 -14.66
N TYR A 193 5.91 4.24 -13.88
CA TYR A 193 6.50 4.49 -12.57
C TYR A 193 6.09 3.37 -11.59
N VAL A 194 7.02 2.97 -10.71
CA VAL A 194 6.73 1.96 -9.67
C VAL A 194 7.15 2.49 -8.32
N CYS A 195 6.20 2.52 -7.38
CA CYS A 195 6.43 2.87 -5.98
C CYS A 195 6.26 1.62 -5.12
N GLY A 196 7.32 1.16 -4.48
CA GLY A 196 7.29 0.07 -3.51
C GLY A 196 7.50 0.61 -2.10
N VAL A 197 6.56 0.34 -1.19
CA VAL A 197 6.64 0.78 0.22
C VAL A 197 6.67 -0.43 1.14
N ASN A 198 7.75 -0.53 1.93
CA ASN A 198 7.96 -1.59 2.88
C ASN A 198 8.12 -1.03 4.30
N ARG A 199 7.82 -1.85 5.30
CA ARG A 199 8.09 -1.53 6.70
C ARG A 199 9.55 -1.75 7.10
N THR A 200 9.91 -1.23 8.27
CA THR A 200 11.13 -1.57 9.03
C THR A 200 10.78 -2.28 10.34
N GLY A 201 11.78 -2.60 11.15
CA GLY A 201 11.62 -3.17 12.48
C GLY A 201 11.43 -4.68 12.51
N MET A 202 10.71 -5.17 13.50
CA MET A 202 10.45 -6.59 13.73
C MET A 202 8.95 -6.80 13.99
N ASP A 203 8.39 -7.90 13.48
CA ASP A 203 7.00 -8.26 13.74
C ASP A 203 6.85 -9.20 14.94
N GLY A 204 5.60 -9.54 15.29
CA GLY A 204 5.29 -10.44 16.38
C GLY A 204 5.70 -11.89 16.15
N TYR A 205 6.09 -12.25 14.93
CA TYR A 205 6.67 -13.56 14.58
C TYR A 205 8.20 -13.53 14.53
N HIS A 206 8.83 -12.45 15.02
CA HIS A 206 10.27 -12.22 15.05
C HIS A 206 10.94 -12.12 13.66
N LEU A 207 10.18 -11.87 12.60
CA LEU A 207 10.73 -11.53 11.31
C LEU A 207 11.23 -10.09 11.32
N LYS A 208 12.42 -9.89 10.73
CA LYS A 208 13.06 -8.57 10.64
C LYS A 208 12.86 -7.96 9.25
N TYR A 209 12.67 -6.65 9.26
CA TYR A 209 12.40 -5.82 8.08
C TYR A 209 13.39 -4.65 8.05
N ASN A 210 14.00 -4.39 6.90
CA ASN A 210 14.96 -3.29 6.72
C ASN A 210 14.53 -2.28 5.66
N GLY A 211 13.23 -2.22 5.39
CA GLY A 211 12.67 -1.25 4.45
C GLY A 211 13.04 -1.55 3.00
N GLY A 212 13.78 -0.63 2.38
CA GLY A 212 14.08 -0.67 0.96
C GLY A 212 12.91 -0.19 0.11
N SER A 213 12.13 0.72 0.66
CA SER A 213 11.11 1.42 -0.11
C SER A 213 11.76 2.25 -1.19
N LYS A 214 11.20 2.24 -2.40
CA LYS A 214 11.80 2.87 -3.59
C LYS A 214 10.73 3.33 -4.56
N ILE A 215 11.09 4.36 -5.33
CA ILE A 215 10.34 4.75 -6.52
C ILE A 215 11.28 4.60 -7.73
N TYR A 216 10.79 3.91 -8.76
CA TYR A 216 11.48 3.76 -10.04
C TYR A 216 10.76 4.53 -11.14
N SER A 217 11.52 5.18 -12.02
CA SER A 217 11.03 5.72 -13.27
C SER A 217 10.64 4.59 -14.25
N ALA A 218 9.95 4.94 -15.32
CA ALA A 218 9.62 3.99 -16.40
C ALA A 218 10.87 3.39 -17.10
N PHE A 219 12.03 3.99 -16.89
CA PHE A 219 13.33 3.49 -17.37
C PHE A 219 14.06 2.63 -16.34
N GLY A 220 13.45 2.33 -15.21
CA GLY A 220 14.06 1.54 -14.13
C GLY A 220 15.10 2.29 -13.30
N GLU A 221 15.16 3.60 -13.40
CA GLU A 221 16.03 4.46 -12.59
C GLU A 221 15.38 4.71 -11.22
N GLU A 222 16.15 4.58 -10.16
CA GLU A 222 15.70 4.94 -8.82
C GLU A 222 15.64 6.47 -8.68
N ILE A 223 14.45 6.99 -8.35
CA ILE A 223 14.19 8.43 -8.22
C ILE A 223 13.80 8.84 -6.79
N THR A 224 13.93 7.93 -5.83
CA THR A 224 13.68 8.19 -4.40
C THR A 224 14.82 9.07 -3.85
N SER A 225 14.47 10.09 -3.10
CA SER A 225 15.42 10.99 -2.42
C SER A 225 15.35 10.86 -0.91
#